data_3b5e2cb4dc8af0644db714e6768e72c6
#
_entry.id   3b5e2cb4dc8af0644db714e6768e72c6
#
_cell.length_a   1.000
_cell.length_b   1.000
_cell.length_c   1.000
_cell.angle_alpha   90.00
_cell.angle_beta   90.00
_cell.angle_gamma   90.00
#
_symmetry.space_group_name_H-M   'P 1'
#
loop_
_entity.id
_entity.type
_entity.pdbx_description
1 polymer ?
#
loop_
_entity_poly.entity_id
_entity_poly.type
_entity_poly.pdbx_seq_one_letter_code
_entity_poly.pdbx_strand_id
1 'polypeptide(L)' 'DIAQRYPSQQPYKIEKEIGGYEIDIPGYDLYYSSAGKFIRAEIDR' A
#
# COMPACT_ATOMS: atom_id res chain seq x y z
N ASP A 1 -2.85 -6.87 -6.48
CA ASP A 1 -2.94 -5.49 -6.97
C ASP A 1 -1.63 -4.71 -6.79
N ILE A 2 -0.95 -4.90 -5.68
CA ILE A 2 0.36 -4.26 -5.47
C ILE A 2 1.33 -4.68 -6.58
N ALA A 3 1.34 -5.95 -6.93
CA ALA A 3 2.24 -6.45 -7.96
C ALA A 3 1.93 -5.85 -9.33
N GLN A 4 0.68 -5.50 -9.60
CA GLN A 4 0.30 -4.87 -10.84
C GLN A 4 0.67 -3.40 -10.89
N ARG A 5 0.56 -2.71 -9.77
CA ARG A 5 0.85 -1.27 -9.71
C ARG A 5 2.34 -1.00 -9.54
N TYR A 6 3.01 -1.81 -8.73
CA TYR A 6 4.40 -1.56 -8.36
C TYR A 6 5.19 -2.87 -8.38
N PRO A 7 5.30 -3.51 -9.54
CA PRO A 7 5.87 -4.86 -9.60
C PRO A 7 7.34 -4.96 -9.21
N SER A 8 8.06 -3.85 -9.27
CA SER A 8 9.49 -3.86 -8.92
C SER A 8 9.74 -3.42 -7.49
N GLN A 9 8.72 -3.08 -6.73
CA GLN A 9 8.88 -2.58 -5.35
C GLN A 9 8.89 -3.75 -4.39
N GLN A 10 10.04 -4.00 -3.78
CA GLN A 10 10.22 -5.06 -2.79
C GLN A 10 11.38 -4.73 -1.89
N PRO A 11 11.35 -5.18 -0.63
CA PRO A 11 10.20 -5.77 0.07
C PRO A 11 9.17 -4.73 0.43
N TYR A 12 8.03 -5.18 0.89
CA TYR A 12 7.01 -4.27 1.39
C TYR A 12 6.42 -4.82 2.68
N LYS A 13 5.74 -3.95 3.42
CA LYS A 13 5.16 -4.28 4.70
C LYS A 13 3.68 -3.93 4.65
N ILE A 14 2.84 -4.84 5.15
CA ILE A 14 1.41 -4.63 5.21
C ILE A 14 1.01 -4.41 6.66
N GLU A 15 0.29 -3.32 6.93
CA GLU A 15 -0.25 -3.03 8.25
C GLU A 15 -1.76 -2.94 8.17
N LYS A 16 -2.44 -3.65 9.06
CA LYS A 16 -3.89 -3.57 9.14
C LYS A 16 -4.26 -2.37 10.00
N GLU A 17 -5.13 -1.52 9.46
CA GLU A 17 -5.58 -0.32 10.13
C GLU A 17 -7.07 -0.39 10.36
N ILE A 18 -7.60 0.49 11.21
CA ILE A 18 -9.04 0.62 11.37
C ILE A 18 -9.60 1.11 10.04
N GLY A 19 -10.46 0.31 9.42
CA GLY A 19 -11.10 0.67 8.16
C GLY A 19 -10.31 0.34 6.92
N GLY A 20 -9.15 -0.36 7.03
CA GLY A 20 -8.42 -0.73 5.84
C GLY A 20 -7.02 -1.23 6.10
N TYR A 21 -6.17 -1.06 5.08
CA TYR A 21 -4.79 -1.55 5.13
C TYR A 21 -3.85 -0.47 4.64
N GLU A 22 -2.66 -0.45 5.20
CA GLU A 22 -1.56 0.38 4.73
C GLU A 22 -0.45 -0.52 4.24
N ILE A 23 0.08 -0.24 3.05
CA ILE A 23 1.20 -0.98 2.46
C ILE A 23 2.38 -0.06 2.35
N ASP A 24 3.46 -0.38 3.06
CA ASP A 24 4.70 0.39 2.99
C ASP A 24 5.61 -0.22 1.95
N ILE A 25 5.95 0.56 0.93
CA ILE A 25 6.99 0.19 -0.02
C ILE A 25 8.00 1.31 -0.07
N PRO A 26 9.21 1.08 -0.58
CA PRO A 26 10.20 2.15 -0.66
C PRO A 26 9.67 3.34 -1.45
N GLY A 27 9.59 4.49 -0.78
CA GLY A 27 9.17 5.74 -1.40
C GLY A 27 7.68 6.04 -1.35
N TYR A 28 6.84 5.09 -0.93
CA TYR A 28 5.38 5.29 -0.94
C TYR A 28 4.70 4.59 0.21
N ASP A 29 3.60 5.18 0.66
CA ASP A 29 2.64 4.54 1.56
C ASP A 29 1.35 4.39 0.78
N LEU A 30 0.88 3.15 0.63
CA LEU A 30 -0.33 2.86 -0.14
C LEU A 30 -1.45 2.52 0.82
N TYR A 31 -2.63 3.06 0.55
CA TYR A 31 -3.79 2.86 1.43
C TYR A 31 -4.89 2.14 0.68
N TYR A 32 -5.42 1.10 1.33
CA TYR A 32 -6.48 0.26 0.78
C TYR A 32 -7.63 0.18 1.76
N SER A 33 -8.84 0.06 1.22
CA SER A 33 -10.02 -0.16 2.06
C SER A 33 -10.01 -1.58 2.61
N SER A 34 -10.91 -1.84 3.57
CA SER A 34 -11.05 -3.17 4.14
C SER A 34 -11.49 -4.20 3.10
N ALA A 35 -12.09 -3.75 1.99
CA ALA A 35 -12.48 -4.61 0.89
C ALA A 35 -11.34 -4.85 -0.09
N GLY A 36 -10.17 -4.26 0.14
CA GLY A 36 -9.02 -4.44 -0.73
C GLY A 36 -8.95 -3.49 -1.90
N LYS A 37 -9.76 -2.44 -1.90
CA LYS A 37 -9.74 -1.44 -2.98
C LYS A 37 -8.70 -0.38 -2.70
N PHE A 38 -7.95 -0.01 -3.72
CA PHE A 38 -6.97 1.07 -3.63
C PHE A 38 -7.66 2.39 -3.32
N ILE A 39 -7.13 3.13 -2.35
CA ILE A 39 -7.66 4.43 -1.96
C ILE A 39 -6.74 5.54 -2.45
N ARG A 40 -5.49 5.53 -2.01
CA ARG A 40 -4.54 6.55 -2.40
C ARG A 40 -3.12 6.09 -2.12
N ALA A 41 -2.17 6.81 -2.70
CA ALA A 41 -0.75 6.62 -2.40
C ALA A 41 -0.20 7.95 -1.90
N GLU A 42 0.66 7.89 -0.88
CA GLU A 42 1.35 9.07 -0.37
C GLU A 42 2.85 8.86 -0.55
N ILE A 43 3.54 9.93 -0.87
CA ILE A 43 4.99 9.88 -1.00
C ILE A 43 5.59 9.90 0.40
N ASP A 44 6.41 8.90 0.68
CA ASP A 44 7.12 8.79 1.95
C ASP A 44 8.56 9.22 1.74
N ARG A 45 8.94 10.31 2.40
CA ARG A 45 10.29 10.85 2.25
C ARG A 45 11.16 10.57 3.44
#